data_325f8c39b0583693b28a188f4b111345
#
_entry.id   325f8c39b0583693b28a188f4b111345
#
_cell.length_a   1.000
_cell.length_b   1.000
_cell.length_c   1.000
_cell.angle_alpha   90.00
_cell.angle_beta   90.00
_cell.angle_gamma   90.00
#
_symmetry.space_group_name_H-M   'P 1'
#
loop_
_entity.id
_entity.type
_entity.pdbx_description
1 polymer ?
#
loop_
_entity_poly.entity_id
_entity_poly.type
_entity_poly.pdbx_seq_one_letter_code
_entity_poly.pdbx_strand_id
1 'polypeptide(L)'
;MTRSYPNLALSAGKPLQIAPLCGDWLNADHSGAPGMLGVTLTEQEGSLWVRGLGMAKPVGYAWHRVRTAGFAPDPASRQAWGFLVDCDFGFLRTIIAGYYKTSVLVATTYNTFHDGSERTPYWTREFFHRRKLAEPPTTSPPRGVTRDRDRSSGTAPGRVDPAPMIGRWVNFDCEAPDITEVTVRADGDRLAISMDQGGRDGVRHWPAVPGVAMAERTSGGPAIGFLAMGDLFAEPGDGPHGGALCAYLNRGLLTIDTYVTDVRTSANVMTRVHLHLAEGETV
;
A
#
# COMPACT_ATOMS: atom_id res chain seq x y z
N MET A 1 -4.02 18.51 -16.35
CA MET A 1 -3.03 17.49 -16.76
C MET A 1 -3.38 16.21 -16.02
N THR A 2 -3.81 15.18 -16.74
CA THR A 2 -4.15 13.88 -16.16
C THR A 2 -2.84 13.23 -15.69
N ARG A 3 -2.67 13.10 -14.39
CA ARG A 3 -1.46 12.49 -13.79
C ARG A 3 -1.55 10.98 -14.00
N SER A 4 -0.83 10.46 -14.99
CA SER A 4 -0.67 9.02 -15.17
C SER A 4 0.32 8.50 -14.12
N TYR A 5 -0.15 7.64 -13.24
CA TYR A 5 0.73 6.81 -12.41
C TYR A 5 1.10 5.56 -13.21
N PRO A 6 2.33 5.05 -13.08
CA PRO A 6 2.69 3.80 -13.75
C PRO A 6 1.72 2.69 -13.30
N ASN A 7 1.24 1.91 -14.26
CA ASN A 7 0.48 0.70 -13.95
C ASN A 7 1.38 -0.26 -13.18
N LEU A 8 0.84 -0.86 -12.13
CA LEU A 8 1.50 -1.94 -11.41
C LEU A 8 1.50 -3.18 -12.32
N ALA A 9 2.47 -3.26 -13.23
CA ALA A 9 2.68 -4.46 -14.02
C ALA A 9 3.37 -5.51 -13.13
N LEU A 10 2.58 -6.16 -12.26
CA LEU A 10 3.08 -7.32 -11.52
C LEU A 10 3.25 -8.46 -12.52
N SER A 11 4.49 -8.87 -12.77
CA SER A 11 4.74 -10.05 -13.58
C SER A 11 4.20 -11.29 -12.87
N ALA A 12 3.75 -12.28 -13.64
CA ALA A 12 3.38 -13.58 -13.10
C ALA A 12 4.66 -14.28 -12.60
N GLY A 13 4.94 -14.10 -11.32
CA GLY A 13 6.03 -14.81 -10.64
C GLY A 13 5.77 -16.31 -10.53
N LYS A 14 6.69 -17.05 -9.92
CA LYS A 14 6.48 -18.47 -9.58
C LYS A 14 5.16 -18.66 -8.83
N PRO A 15 4.37 -19.69 -9.12
CA PRO A 15 3.14 -19.96 -8.42
C PRO A 15 3.40 -20.10 -6.92
N LEU A 16 2.72 -19.28 -6.13
CA LEU A 16 2.73 -19.33 -4.67
C LEU A 16 1.48 -20.02 -4.17
N GLN A 17 1.58 -20.70 -3.04
CA GLN A 17 0.40 -21.20 -2.31
C GLN A 17 -0.31 -20.01 -1.67
N ILE A 18 -1.43 -19.60 -2.25
CA ILE A 18 -2.22 -18.44 -1.81
C ILE A 18 -3.36 -18.81 -0.85
N ALA A 19 -3.59 -20.09 -0.63
CA ALA A 19 -4.65 -20.60 0.24
C ALA A 19 -4.71 -19.95 1.65
N PRO A 20 -3.59 -19.62 2.32
CA PRO A 20 -3.65 -18.95 3.61
C PRO A 20 -4.28 -17.56 3.57
N LEU A 21 -4.20 -16.88 2.45
CA LEU A 21 -4.83 -15.56 2.25
C LEU A 21 -6.32 -15.69 1.94
N CYS A 22 -6.74 -16.79 1.28
CA CYS A 22 -8.10 -16.96 0.78
C CYS A 22 -9.12 -17.06 1.90
N GLY A 23 -10.25 -16.40 1.72
CA GLY A 23 -11.39 -16.38 2.63
C GLY A 23 -12.09 -15.04 2.67
N ASP A 24 -13.14 -14.99 3.48
CA ASP A 24 -13.82 -13.76 3.82
C ASP A 24 -13.22 -13.18 5.09
N TRP A 25 -12.92 -11.90 5.06
CA TRP A 25 -12.28 -11.16 6.12
C TRP A 25 -13.14 -9.96 6.50
N LEU A 26 -13.63 -9.92 7.74
CA LEU A 26 -14.46 -8.85 8.27
C LEU A 26 -13.62 -7.94 9.16
N ASN A 27 -13.78 -6.64 9.01
CA ASN A 27 -13.09 -5.65 9.85
C ASN A 27 -13.38 -5.89 11.34
N ALA A 28 -12.35 -5.84 12.15
CA ALA A 28 -12.45 -5.99 13.60
C ALA A 28 -13.17 -4.82 14.27
N ASP A 29 -13.01 -3.62 13.70
CA ASP A 29 -13.69 -2.42 14.15
C ASP A 29 -14.97 -2.20 13.32
N HIS A 30 -16.12 -2.49 13.91
CA HIS A 30 -17.43 -2.26 13.29
C HIS A 30 -18.03 -0.91 13.69
N SER A 31 -17.38 -0.17 14.60
CA SER A 31 -18.03 0.92 15.31
C SER A 31 -17.97 2.27 14.64
N GLY A 32 -17.10 2.43 13.60
CA GLY A 32 -17.27 3.78 13.25
C GLY A 32 -16.59 4.49 12.14
N ALA A 33 -15.37 4.18 11.76
CA ALA A 33 -14.73 5.00 10.75
C ALA A 33 -13.82 4.24 9.78
N PRO A 34 -13.87 2.92 9.67
CA PRO A 34 -12.99 2.22 8.78
C PRO A 34 -13.27 2.59 7.32
N GLY A 35 -12.22 2.51 6.51
CA GLY A 35 -12.33 2.64 5.07
C GLY A 35 -13.01 1.42 4.46
N MET A 36 -12.73 0.22 4.99
CA MET A 36 -13.30 -1.03 4.49
C MET A 36 -14.03 -1.81 5.59
N LEU A 37 -15.21 -2.31 5.25
CA LEU A 37 -15.98 -3.23 6.08
C LEU A 37 -15.44 -4.65 5.99
N GLY A 38 -14.94 -5.04 4.83
CA GLY A 38 -14.42 -6.38 4.62
C GLY A 38 -13.63 -6.52 3.33
N VAL A 39 -12.96 -7.66 3.22
CA VAL A 39 -12.21 -8.09 2.04
C VAL A 39 -12.46 -9.57 1.81
N THR A 40 -12.79 -9.93 0.58
CA THR A 40 -12.86 -11.33 0.14
C THR A 40 -11.67 -11.63 -0.78
N LEU A 41 -10.91 -12.66 -0.44
CA LEU A 41 -9.82 -13.17 -1.25
C LEU A 41 -10.16 -14.58 -1.74
N THR A 42 -10.09 -14.79 -3.04
CA THR A 42 -10.42 -16.09 -3.65
C THR A 42 -9.33 -16.49 -4.64
N GLU A 43 -9.11 -17.78 -4.74
CA GLU A 43 -8.30 -18.37 -5.80
C GLU A 43 -9.19 -18.76 -6.98
N GLN A 44 -8.75 -18.39 -8.17
CA GLN A 44 -9.36 -18.86 -9.41
C GLN A 44 -8.27 -19.05 -10.46
N GLU A 45 -8.15 -20.26 -10.99
CA GLU A 45 -7.17 -20.61 -12.03
C GLU A 45 -5.73 -20.23 -11.62
N GLY A 46 -5.36 -20.53 -10.37
CA GLY A 46 -4.03 -20.22 -9.82
C GLY A 46 -3.76 -18.74 -9.58
N SER A 47 -4.75 -17.88 -9.75
CA SER A 47 -4.63 -16.43 -9.53
C SER A 47 -5.38 -15.99 -8.28
N LEU A 48 -4.83 -15.04 -7.56
CA LEU A 48 -5.49 -14.40 -6.44
C LEU A 48 -6.42 -13.29 -6.94
N TRP A 49 -7.64 -13.31 -6.44
CA TRP A 49 -8.64 -12.30 -6.72
C TRP A 49 -9.09 -11.63 -5.43
N VAL A 50 -9.14 -10.32 -5.43
CA VAL A 50 -9.51 -9.49 -4.29
C VAL A 50 -10.78 -8.71 -4.60
N ARG A 51 -11.72 -8.72 -3.65
CA ARG A 51 -12.92 -7.90 -3.66
C ARG A 51 -13.03 -7.16 -2.33
N GLY A 52 -13.00 -5.84 -2.35
CA GLY A 52 -13.24 -5.01 -1.19
C GLY A 52 -14.74 -4.76 -0.96
N LEU A 53 -15.07 -4.45 0.27
CA LEU A 53 -16.36 -3.93 0.69
C LEU A 53 -16.10 -2.62 1.43
N GLY A 54 -16.43 -1.49 0.79
CA GLY A 54 -16.27 -0.16 1.39
C GLY A 54 -17.28 0.06 2.52
N MET A 55 -16.84 0.70 3.61
CA MET A 55 -17.72 1.06 4.70
C MET A 55 -18.70 2.14 4.27
N ALA A 56 -19.99 1.87 4.41
CA ALA A 56 -21.07 2.83 4.22
C ALA A 56 -22.25 2.49 5.10
N LYS A 57 -23.04 3.49 5.50
CA LYS A 57 -24.26 3.31 6.28
C LYS A 57 -25.48 3.50 5.38
N PRO A 58 -26.52 2.68 5.51
CA PRO A 58 -26.70 1.52 6.40
C PRO A 58 -26.07 0.24 5.89
N VAL A 59 -25.58 0.20 4.65
CA VAL A 59 -25.01 -1.00 3.99
C VAL A 59 -23.71 -0.66 3.29
N GLY A 60 -22.78 -1.62 3.25
CA GLY A 60 -21.49 -1.43 2.59
C GLY A 60 -21.59 -1.30 1.06
N TYR A 61 -20.60 -0.67 0.44
CA TYR A 61 -20.47 -0.57 -1.01
C TYR A 61 -19.59 -1.69 -1.54
N ALA A 62 -20.14 -2.55 -2.39
CA ALA A 62 -19.37 -3.61 -3.03
C ALA A 62 -18.45 -3.04 -4.11
N TRP A 63 -17.15 -3.36 -4.01
CA TRP A 63 -16.18 -3.01 -5.03
C TRP A 63 -16.14 -4.06 -6.15
N HIS A 64 -15.60 -3.69 -7.28
CA HIS A 64 -15.32 -4.65 -8.33
C HIS A 64 -14.22 -5.62 -7.89
N ARG A 65 -14.19 -6.79 -8.52
CA ARG A 65 -13.20 -7.82 -8.25
C ARG A 65 -11.95 -7.56 -9.09
N VAL A 66 -10.79 -7.59 -8.47
CA VAL A 66 -9.50 -7.32 -9.13
C VAL A 66 -8.58 -8.53 -9.00
N ARG A 67 -7.98 -8.93 -10.10
CA ARG A 67 -6.93 -9.95 -10.12
C ARG A 67 -5.62 -9.35 -9.60
N THR A 68 -4.90 -10.12 -8.79
CA THR A 68 -3.60 -9.70 -8.28
C THR A 68 -2.65 -10.90 -8.08
N ALA A 69 -1.43 -10.62 -7.61
CA ALA A 69 -0.45 -11.61 -7.23
C ALA A 69 -0.35 -11.73 -5.71
N GLY A 70 -0.02 -12.92 -5.22
CA GLY A 70 0.47 -13.11 -3.87
C GLY A 70 1.96 -12.80 -3.79
N PHE A 71 2.42 -12.39 -2.60
CA PHE A 71 3.80 -12.09 -2.30
C PHE A 71 4.28 -12.96 -1.15
N ALA A 72 5.48 -13.52 -1.28
CA ALA A 72 6.15 -14.31 -0.26
C ALA A 72 7.05 -13.42 0.62
N PRO A 73 7.41 -13.85 1.85
CA PRO A 73 8.34 -13.10 2.70
C PRO A 73 9.79 -13.12 2.20
N ASP A 74 10.14 -14.09 1.35
CA ASP A 74 11.47 -14.26 0.76
C ASP A 74 11.38 -15.07 -0.55
N PRO A 75 12.42 -15.04 -1.42
CA PRO A 75 12.42 -15.71 -2.72
C PRO A 75 12.35 -17.25 -2.65
N ALA A 76 12.72 -17.86 -1.52
CA ALA A 76 12.72 -19.31 -1.32
C ALA A 76 11.36 -19.82 -0.83
N SER A 77 10.57 -18.96 -0.21
CA SER A 77 9.24 -19.31 0.28
C SER A 77 8.29 -19.64 -0.86
N ARG A 78 7.47 -20.68 -0.63
CA ARG A 78 6.39 -21.07 -1.57
C ARG A 78 5.02 -20.61 -1.12
N GLN A 79 4.91 -19.98 0.03
CA GLN A 79 3.66 -19.53 0.60
C GLN A 79 3.51 -18.01 0.48
N ALA A 80 2.40 -17.57 -0.04
CA ALA A 80 2.08 -16.15 -0.06
C ALA A 80 1.73 -15.68 1.36
N TRP A 81 2.34 -14.55 1.74
CA TRP A 81 2.13 -13.88 3.00
C TRP A 81 1.38 -12.56 2.85
N GLY A 82 1.53 -11.94 1.71
CA GLY A 82 0.90 -10.67 1.40
C GLY A 82 0.31 -10.61 -0.01
N PHE A 83 -0.35 -9.50 -0.28
CA PHE A 83 -0.88 -9.15 -1.60
C PHE A 83 -0.86 -7.64 -1.77
N LEU A 84 -0.81 -7.21 -3.03
CA LEU A 84 -0.93 -5.82 -3.42
C LEU A 84 -1.93 -5.74 -4.57
N VAL A 85 -2.98 -4.94 -4.42
CA VAL A 85 -4.00 -4.80 -5.46
C VAL A 85 -4.26 -3.34 -5.77
N ASP A 86 -4.46 -3.06 -7.04
CA ASP A 86 -4.74 -1.75 -7.60
C ASP A 86 -6.20 -1.68 -8.04
N CYS A 87 -7.00 -0.93 -7.31
CA CYS A 87 -8.41 -0.71 -7.58
C CYS A 87 -8.61 0.67 -8.20
N ASP A 88 -8.91 0.72 -9.49
CA ASP A 88 -9.25 1.96 -10.18
C ASP A 88 -10.78 2.12 -10.26
N PHE A 89 -11.28 3.20 -9.67
CA PHE A 89 -12.70 3.59 -9.70
C PHE A 89 -12.95 4.76 -10.66
N GLY A 90 -11.95 5.16 -11.46
CA GLY A 90 -11.98 6.31 -12.35
C GLY A 90 -11.74 7.64 -11.63
N PHE A 91 -12.50 7.95 -10.59
CA PHE A 91 -12.36 9.16 -9.78
C PHE A 91 -11.34 8.99 -8.63
N LEU A 92 -11.11 7.77 -8.19
CA LEU A 92 -10.25 7.38 -7.08
C LEU A 92 -9.47 6.14 -7.48
N ARG A 93 -8.18 6.13 -7.21
CA ARG A 93 -7.33 4.95 -7.22
C ARG A 93 -7.03 4.53 -5.78
N THR A 94 -7.27 3.28 -5.45
CA THR A 94 -6.97 2.70 -4.16
C THR A 94 -5.98 1.56 -4.33
N ILE A 95 -4.80 1.69 -3.75
CA ILE A 95 -3.87 0.58 -3.60
C ILE A 95 -4.14 -0.07 -2.24
N ILE A 96 -4.42 -1.37 -2.24
CA ILE A 96 -4.55 -2.15 -1.01
C ILE A 96 -3.31 -2.99 -0.85
N ALA A 97 -2.53 -2.72 0.18
CA ALA A 97 -1.38 -3.50 0.60
C ALA A 97 -1.79 -4.36 1.80
N GLY A 98 -1.89 -5.67 1.62
CA GLY A 98 -2.37 -6.58 2.65
C GLY A 98 -1.36 -7.65 3.01
N TYR A 99 -1.35 -8.06 4.27
CA TYR A 99 -0.56 -9.20 4.72
C TYR A 99 -1.27 -9.98 5.83
N TYR A 100 -0.99 -11.27 5.87
CA TYR A 100 -1.53 -12.20 6.85
C TYR A 100 -0.54 -12.40 8.00
N LYS A 101 -1.00 -12.25 9.23
CA LYS A 101 -0.23 -12.52 10.44
C LYS A 101 -1.10 -13.15 11.50
N THR A 102 -0.80 -14.38 11.86
CA THR A 102 -1.38 -15.09 13.04
C THR A 102 -2.91 -14.93 13.12
N SER A 103 -3.63 -15.40 12.09
CA SER A 103 -5.10 -15.36 12.01
C SER A 103 -5.74 -13.97 11.78
N VAL A 104 -4.95 -12.93 11.60
CA VAL A 104 -5.38 -11.59 11.28
C VAL A 104 -4.89 -11.21 9.90
N LEU A 105 -5.76 -10.65 9.06
CA LEU A 105 -5.37 -9.95 7.86
C LEU A 105 -5.25 -8.46 8.21
N VAL A 106 -4.09 -7.88 7.94
CA VAL A 106 -3.88 -6.44 8.04
C VAL A 106 -3.89 -5.88 6.64
N ALA A 107 -4.72 -4.89 6.38
CA ALA A 107 -4.72 -4.20 5.09
C ALA A 107 -4.57 -2.70 5.29
N THR A 108 -3.70 -2.13 4.48
CA THR A 108 -3.45 -0.69 4.40
C THR A 108 -3.94 -0.21 3.06
N THR A 109 -4.70 0.89 3.01
CA THR A 109 -5.14 1.48 1.75
C THR A 109 -4.50 2.84 1.53
N TYR A 110 -4.03 3.07 0.31
CA TYR A 110 -3.47 4.31 -0.19
C TYR A 110 -4.40 4.84 -1.28
N ASN A 111 -4.99 6.00 -1.03
CA ASN A 111 -6.13 6.51 -1.80
C ASN A 111 -5.77 7.83 -2.45
N THR A 112 -5.85 7.91 -3.78
CA THR A 112 -5.50 9.08 -4.56
C THR A 112 -6.65 9.48 -5.48
N PHE A 113 -7.14 10.71 -5.37
CA PHE A 113 -8.22 11.21 -6.21
C PHE A 113 -7.72 11.70 -7.56
N HIS A 114 -8.48 11.42 -8.62
CA HIS A 114 -8.15 11.75 -10.01
C HIS A 114 -9.23 12.59 -10.69
N ASP A 115 -10.32 12.93 -10.00
CA ASP A 115 -11.48 13.65 -10.54
C ASP A 115 -11.35 15.18 -10.51
N GLY A 116 -10.17 15.68 -10.18
CA GLY A 116 -9.94 17.11 -10.03
C GLY A 116 -10.58 17.73 -8.80
N SER A 117 -11.13 16.90 -7.89
CA SER A 117 -11.64 17.38 -6.61
C SER A 117 -10.49 17.87 -5.72
N GLU A 118 -10.84 18.72 -4.77
CA GLU A 118 -9.89 19.27 -3.79
C GLU A 118 -9.59 18.30 -2.64
N ARG A 119 -10.09 17.04 -2.72
CA ARG A 119 -9.83 16.01 -1.74
C ARG A 119 -8.36 15.61 -1.78
N THR A 120 -7.75 15.49 -0.60
CA THR A 120 -6.35 15.10 -0.50
C THR A 120 -6.17 13.60 -0.51
N PRO A 121 -5.01 13.09 -0.98
CA PRO A 121 -4.64 11.70 -0.81
C PRO A 121 -4.70 11.29 0.66
N TYR A 122 -5.26 10.13 0.95
CA TYR A 122 -5.40 9.66 2.32
C TYR A 122 -5.09 8.18 2.47
N TRP A 123 -4.81 7.79 3.69
CA TRP A 123 -4.36 6.48 4.10
C TRP A 123 -5.30 5.88 5.15
N THR A 124 -5.49 4.55 5.12
CA THR A 124 -6.13 3.80 6.20
C THR A 124 -5.38 2.52 6.48
N ARG A 125 -5.45 2.03 7.71
CA ARG A 125 -4.93 0.72 8.10
C ARG A 125 -5.93 0.03 9.00
N GLU A 126 -6.27 -1.19 8.64
CA GLU A 126 -7.37 -1.91 9.23
C GLU A 126 -7.00 -3.36 9.48
N PHE A 127 -7.66 -3.97 10.46
CA PHE A 127 -7.43 -5.32 10.92
C PHE A 127 -8.69 -6.15 10.68
N PHE A 128 -8.54 -7.31 10.10
CA PHE A 128 -9.65 -8.16 9.70
C PHE A 128 -9.52 -9.55 10.32
N HIS A 129 -10.63 -10.08 10.79
CA HIS A 129 -10.75 -11.47 11.22
C HIS A 129 -11.36 -12.30 10.10
N ARG A 130 -10.92 -13.56 9.99
CA ARG A 130 -11.56 -14.51 9.08
C ARG A 130 -12.98 -14.80 9.58
N ARG A 131 -13.96 -14.42 8.80
CA ARG A 131 -15.37 -14.64 9.09
C ARG A 131 -16.14 -14.68 7.77
N LYS A 132 -17.09 -15.63 7.67
CA LYS A 132 -17.98 -15.64 6.52
C LYS A 132 -18.75 -14.32 6.51
N LEU A 133 -18.56 -13.54 5.48
CA LEU A 133 -19.40 -12.37 5.23
C LEU A 133 -20.77 -12.93 4.89
N ALA A 134 -21.80 -12.58 5.68
CA ALA A 134 -23.16 -12.70 5.22
C ALA A 134 -23.22 -11.92 3.89
N GLU A 135 -23.90 -12.47 2.86
CA GLU A 135 -24.01 -11.74 1.59
C GLU A 135 -24.44 -10.30 1.90
N PRO A 136 -23.55 -9.32 1.73
CA PRO A 136 -23.91 -7.96 2.06
C PRO A 136 -24.99 -7.56 1.07
N PRO A 137 -26.03 -6.85 1.51
CA PRO A 137 -26.91 -6.19 0.58
C PRO A 137 -26.03 -5.32 -0.32
N THR A 138 -25.87 -5.75 -1.56
CA THR A 138 -24.97 -5.14 -2.53
C THR A 138 -25.64 -3.88 -3.07
N THR A 139 -25.28 -2.75 -2.52
CA THR A 139 -25.57 -1.46 -3.14
C THR A 139 -24.36 -1.04 -3.94
N SER A 140 -24.57 -0.67 -5.20
CA SER A 140 -23.53 0.01 -5.97
C SER A 140 -23.20 1.34 -5.32
N PRO A 141 -21.93 1.72 -5.22
CA PRO A 141 -21.57 3.00 -4.65
C PRO A 141 -22.15 4.15 -5.47
N PRO A 142 -22.56 5.25 -4.84
CA PRO A 142 -22.91 6.48 -5.54
C PRO A 142 -21.71 6.99 -6.35
N ARG A 143 -21.99 7.81 -7.36
CA ARG A 143 -20.93 8.44 -8.17
C ARG A 143 -19.95 9.22 -7.26
N GLY A 144 -18.66 9.00 -7.46
CA GLY A 144 -17.60 9.72 -6.74
C GLY A 144 -17.36 9.26 -5.28
N VAL A 145 -17.87 8.09 -4.88
CA VAL A 145 -17.71 7.54 -3.52
C VAL A 145 -17.57 6.02 -3.59
N THR A 146 -16.57 5.45 -2.94
CA THR A 146 -16.43 3.99 -2.75
C THR A 146 -16.66 3.56 -1.31
N ARG A 147 -16.66 4.54 -0.39
CA ARG A 147 -16.91 4.41 1.05
C ARG A 147 -17.30 5.77 1.62
N ASP A 148 -17.93 5.79 2.79
CA ASP A 148 -18.37 7.07 3.40
C ASP A 148 -17.21 8.04 3.65
N ARG A 149 -16.02 7.52 3.89
CA ARG A 149 -14.79 8.32 4.08
C ARG A 149 -14.37 9.13 2.84
N ASP A 150 -14.78 8.71 1.66
CA ASP A 150 -14.50 9.44 0.41
C ASP A 150 -15.33 10.71 0.29
N ARG A 151 -16.39 10.86 1.09
CA ARG A 151 -17.22 12.06 1.05
C ARG A 151 -16.42 13.27 1.48
N SER A 152 -16.59 14.36 0.75
CA SER A 152 -16.06 15.66 1.18
C SER A 152 -16.70 16.05 2.51
N SER A 153 -15.88 16.47 3.45
CA SER A 153 -16.35 16.94 4.76
C SER A 153 -16.96 18.35 4.75
N GLY A 154 -17.05 18.98 3.58
CA GLY A 154 -17.51 20.37 3.44
C GLY A 154 -16.56 21.41 4.04
N THR A 155 -15.43 20.98 4.58
CA THR A 155 -14.33 21.85 5.04
C THR A 155 -13.50 22.34 3.84
N ALA A 156 -12.91 23.54 3.99
CA ALA A 156 -12.01 24.09 3.00
C ALA A 156 -10.93 23.06 2.62
N PRO A 157 -10.52 23.03 1.34
CA PRO A 157 -9.52 22.09 0.87
C PRO A 157 -8.21 22.31 1.64
N GLY A 158 -7.71 21.24 2.24
CA GLY A 158 -6.40 21.22 2.88
C GLY A 158 -5.35 20.66 1.96
N ARG A 159 -4.10 20.78 2.39
CA ARG A 159 -2.96 20.10 1.77
C ARG A 159 -2.45 19.02 2.70
N VAL A 160 -1.79 18.03 2.14
CA VAL A 160 -0.97 17.11 2.93
C VAL A 160 0.33 17.83 3.24
N ASP A 161 0.62 17.98 4.54
CA ASP A 161 1.92 18.48 5.00
C ASP A 161 2.91 17.31 5.04
N PRO A 162 3.93 17.28 4.18
CA PRO A 162 4.87 16.17 4.13
C PRO A 162 5.93 16.20 5.24
N ALA A 163 6.04 17.29 6.01
CA ALA A 163 7.10 17.49 6.98
C ALA A 163 7.37 16.27 7.89
N PRO A 164 6.37 15.57 8.45
CA PRO A 164 6.63 14.42 9.31
C PRO A 164 7.32 13.23 8.60
N MET A 165 7.34 13.20 7.27
CA MET A 165 7.96 12.13 6.49
C MET A 165 9.37 12.50 6.01
N ILE A 166 9.70 13.81 5.99
CA ILE A 166 10.96 14.32 5.46
C ILE A 166 12.11 13.94 6.39
N GLY A 167 13.24 13.51 5.82
CA GLY A 167 14.44 13.22 6.57
C GLY A 167 15.12 11.94 6.13
N ARG A 168 16.16 11.58 6.86
CA ARG A 168 16.96 10.37 6.68
C ARG A 168 16.54 9.33 7.74
N TRP A 169 15.98 8.24 7.28
CA TRP A 169 15.46 7.16 8.10
C TRP A 169 16.39 5.96 8.03
N VAL A 170 16.85 5.46 9.16
CA VAL A 170 17.85 4.37 9.25
C VAL A 170 17.27 3.14 9.92
N ASN A 171 17.67 1.98 9.42
CA ASN A 171 17.29 0.69 10.00
C ASN A 171 18.02 0.50 11.34
N PHE A 172 17.36 -0.12 12.31
CA PHE A 172 17.99 -0.53 13.58
C PHE A 172 19.08 -1.57 13.35
N ASP A 173 18.92 -2.40 12.33
CA ASP A 173 19.91 -3.38 11.90
C ASP A 173 20.54 -2.91 10.58
N CYS A 174 21.68 -2.23 10.67
CA CYS A 174 22.42 -1.73 9.52
C CYS A 174 23.13 -2.82 8.71
N GLU A 175 23.22 -4.05 9.24
CA GLU A 175 23.80 -5.21 8.54
C GLU A 175 22.74 -6.08 7.87
N ALA A 176 21.45 -5.76 8.04
CA ALA A 176 20.38 -6.52 7.42
C ALA A 176 20.53 -6.51 5.88
N PRO A 177 20.31 -7.65 5.22
CA PRO A 177 20.29 -7.73 3.75
C PRO A 177 19.00 -7.16 3.17
N ASP A 178 18.60 -5.98 3.61
CA ASP A 178 17.36 -5.30 3.28
C ASP A 178 17.61 -3.79 3.21
N ILE A 179 16.56 -2.98 3.16
CA ILE A 179 16.69 -1.52 3.21
C ILE A 179 17.36 -1.12 4.53
N THR A 180 18.51 -0.49 4.43
CA THR A 180 19.29 0.01 5.57
C THR A 180 19.04 1.48 5.84
N GLU A 181 18.73 2.24 4.78
CA GLU A 181 18.46 3.66 4.86
C GLU A 181 17.42 4.09 3.82
N VAL A 182 16.60 5.07 4.18
CA VAL A 182 15.67 5.74 3.27
C VAL A 182 15.78 7.24 3.48
N THR A 183 16.04 7.99 2.42
CA THR A 183 15.98 9.44 2.43
C THR A 183 14.71 9.91 1.73
N VAL A 184 13.89 10.67 2.45
CA VAL A 184 12.65 11.28 1.95
C VAL A 184 12.85 12.78 1.84
N ARG A 185 12.61 13.35 0.66
CA ARG A 185 12.70 14.80 0.39
C ARG A 185 11.42 15.32 -0.23
N ALA A 186 11.11 16.60 0.00
CA ALA A 186 10.05 17.26 -0.73
C ALA A 186 10.48 17.53 -2.18
N ASP A 187 9.59 17.27 -3.13
CA ASP A 187 9.76 17.55 -4.56
C ASP A 187 8.45 18.14 -5.12
N GLY A 188 8.30 19.45 -4.95
CA GLY A 188 7.07 20.14 -5.30
C GLY A 188 5.88 19.66 -4.47
N ASP A 189 4.90 19.06 -5.15
CA ASP A 189 3.69 18.45 -4.55
C ASP A 189 3.87 16.93 -4.28
N ARG A 190 5.08 16.40 -4.47
CA ARG A 190 5.46 15.01 -4.32
C ARG A 190 6.59 14.83 -3.32
N LEU A 191 6.93 13.58 -3.10
CA LEU A 191 8.15 13.18 -2.40
C LEU A 191 9.13 12.59 -3.41
N ALA A 192 10.43 12.81 -3.18
CA ALA A 192 11.51 12.07 -3.80
C ALA A 192 12.08 11.12 -2.74
N ILE A 193 12.05 9.81 -3.02
CA ILE A 193 12.41 8.77 -2.07
C ILE A 193 13.58 7.98 -2.62
N SER A 194 14.75 8.08 -2.02
CA SER A 194 15.93 7.27 -2.32
C SER A 194 16.20 6.27 -1.21
N MET A 195 16.86 5.16 -1.53
CA MET A 195 17.06 4.06 -0.60
C MET A 195 18.46 3.49 -0.73
N ASP A 196 18.97 3.00 0.38
CA ASP A 196 20.15 2.19 0.48
C ASP A 196 19.76 0.79 0.94
N GLN A 197 20.30 -0.22 0.28
CA GLN A 197 20.08 -1.62 0.59
C GLN A 197 21.40 -2.30 0.95
N GLY A 198 21.43 -2.96 2.09
CA GLY A 198 22.56 -3.79 2.49
C GLY A 198 22.62 -5.09 1.67
N GLY A 199 23.82 -5.64 1.52
CA GLY A 199 24.03 -6.90 0.84
C GLY A 199 25.42 -7.46 1.09
N ARG A 200 25.68 -8.68 0.65
CA ARG A 200 27.00 -9.34 0.81
C ARG A 200 28.14 -8.57 0.14
N ASP A 201 27.82 -7.82 -0.92
CA ASP A 201 28.80 -7.08 -1.73
C ASP A 201 28.89 -5.59 -1.33
N GLY A 202 28.32 -5.23 -0.19
CA GLY A 202 28.26 -3.86 0.33
C GLY A 202 26.88 -3.21 0.21
N VAL A 203 26.86 -1.88 0.29
CA VAL A 203 25.62 -1.09 0.20
C VAL A 203 25.33 -0.75 -1.25
N ARG A 204 24.10 -0.99 -1.67
CA ARG A 204 23.59 -0.59 -2.98
C ARG A 204 22.70 0.63 -2.84
N HIS A 205 23.00 1.66 -3.62
CA HIS A 205 22.22 2.89 -3.68
C HIS A 205 21.17 2.82 -4.78
N TRP A 206 19.91 3.07 -4.42
CA TRP A 206 18.81 3.13 -5.38
C TRP A 206 18.41 4.58 -5.64
N PRO A 207 18.24 4.97 -6.90
CA PRO A 207 17.90 6.34 -7.26
C PRO A 207 16.53 6.74 -6.69
N ALA A 208 16.31 8.05 -6.58
CA ALA A 208 15.07 8.57 -6.06
C ALA A 208 13.88 8.24 -6.98
N VAL A 209 12.82 7.73 -6.38
CA VAL A 209 11.53 7.49 -7.03
C VAL A 209 10.48 8.47 -6.51
N PRO A 210 9.51 8.87 -7.34
CA PRO A 210 8.46 9.78 -6.90
C PRO A 210 7.47 9.07 -5.98
N GLY A 211 7.11 9.73 -4.89
CA GLY A 211 6.09 9.27 -3.95
C GLY A 211 4.98 10.28 -3.74
N VAL A 212 3.86 9.80 -3.20
CA VAL A 212 2.70 10.61 -2.82
C VAL A 212 2.52 10.54 -1.32
N ALA A 213 2.60 11.70 -0.66
CA ALA A 213 2.31 11.81 0.77
C ALA A 213 0.81 11.60 1.02
N MET A 214 0.48 10.91 2.11
CA MET A 214 -0.89 10.54 2.50
C MET A 214 -1.22 11.11 3.87
N ALA A 215 -2.33 11.82 3.97
CA ALA A 215 -2.88 12.27 5.25
C ALA A 215 -3.83 11.21 5.85
N GLU A 216 -4.28 11.43 7.06
CA GLU A 216 -5.32 10.60 7.67
C GLU A 216 -6.71 10.89 7.08
N ARG A 217 -6.94 12.09 6.57
CA ARG A 217 -8.27 12.59 6.14
C ARG A 217 -8.23 13.17 4.74
N THR A 218 -9.37 13.13 4.06
CA THR A 218 -9.56 13.74 2.75
C THR A 218 -9.50 15.28 2.77
N SER A 219 -9.59 15.90 3.95
CA SER A 219 -9.45 17.35 4.15
C SER A 219 -8.00 17.82 4.35
N GLY A 220 -7.03 16.93 4.29
CA GLY A 220 -5.61 17.26 4.51
C GLY A 220 -5.14 17.06 5.95
N GLY A 221 -3.94 17.54 6.23
CA GLY A 221 -3.26 17.42 7.52
C GLY A 221 -1.83 16.89 7.39
N PRO A 222 -1.16 16.58 8.50
CA PRO A 222 0.18 16.02 8.47
C PRO A 222 0.19 14.67 7.74
N ALA A 223 1.24 14.41 6.98
CA ALA A 223 1.44 13.11 6.35
C ALA A 223 1.68 12.05 7.42
N ILE A 224 0.97 10.94 7.29
CA ILE A 224 1.13 9.75 8.14
C ILE A 224 1.65 8.56 7.37
N GLY A 225 1.84 8.70 6.06
CA GLY A 225 2.39 7.68 5.19
C GLY A 225 2.69 8.22 3.80
N PHE A 226 3.26 7.36 2.97
CA PHE A 226 3.42 7.63 1.55
C PHE A 226 3.28 6.34 0.73
N LEU A 227 2.98 6.53 -0.54
CA LEU A 227 3.03 5.48 -1.56
C LEU A 227 4.01 5.90 -2.65
N ALA A 228 4.98 5.05 -2.97
CA ALA A 228 5.78 5.16 -4.18
C ALA A 228 5.63 3.90 -5.01
N MET A 229 5.50 4.07 -6.32
CA MET A 229 5.32 2.98 -7.27
C MET A 229 6.16 3.23 -8.51
N GLY A 230 6.74 2.17 -9.05
CA GLY A 230 7.58 2.27 -10.25
C GLY A 230 8.54 1.10 -10.39
N ASP A 231 9.57 1.31 -11.18
CA ASP A 231 10.66 0.37 -11.37
C ASP A 231 11.61 0.41 -10.15
N LEU A 232 11.13 -0.14 -9.04
CA LEU A 232 11.91 -0.23 -7.82
C LEU A 232 12.93 -1.36 -7.95
N PHE A 233 14.17 -1.08 -7.50
CA PHE A 233 15.27 -2.06 -7.52
C PHE A 233 15.62 -2.60 -8.92
N ALA A 234 15.30 -1.84 -9.98
CA ALA A 234 15.70 -2.18 -11.34
C ALA A 234 17.17 -1.79 -11.59
N GLU A 235 17.95 -2.72 -12.10
CA GLU A 235 19.29 -2.43 -12.59
C GLU A 235 19.24 -1.90 -14.03
N PRO A 236 20.22 -1.08 -14.45
CA PRO A 236 20.34 -0.70 -15.84
C PRO A 236 20.46 -1.94 -16.73
N GLY A 237 19.48 -2.15 -17.62
CA GLY A 237 19.44 -3.32 -18.50
C GLY A 237 18.52 -4.44 -18.05
N ASP A 238 18.05 -4.43 -16.82
CA ASP A 238 16.93 -5.27 -16.41
C ASP A 238 15.64 -4.77 -17.07
N GLY A 239 14.73 -5.68 -17.42
CA GLY A 239 13.41 -5.29 -17.90
C GLY A 239 12.61 -4.52 -16.84
N PRO A 240 11.41 -3.99 -17.18
CA PRO A 240 10.61 -3.21 -16.24
C PRO A 240 10.24 -4.06 -15.02
N HIS A 241 10.58 -3.56 -13.84
CA HIS A 241 10.29 -4.18 -12.53
C HIS A 241 9.21 -3.39 -11.84
N GLY A 242 7.99 -3.89 -11.84
CA GLY A 242 6.94 -3.28 -11.06
C GLY A 242 7.17 -3.48 -9.56
N GLY A 243 7.13 -2.40 -8.79
CA GLY A 243 7.23 -2.46 -7.34
C GLY A 243 6.45 -1.35 -6.66
N ALA A 244 6.24 -1.50 -5.35
CA ALA A 244 5.63 -0.49 -4.50
C ALA A 244 6.32 -0.39 -3.15
N LEU A 245 6.52 0.83 -2.67
CA LEU A 245 6.86 1.16 -1.30
C LEU A 245 5.60 1.69 -0.63
N CYS A 246 5.12 0.97 0.34
CA CYS A 246 3.93 1.25 1.11
C CYS A 246 4.35 1.66 2.54
N ALA A 247 4.49 2.96 2.79
CA ALA A 247 5.05 3.47 4.02
C ALA A 247 4.02 4.12 4.94
N TYR A 248 4.26 4.04 6.25
CA TYR A 248 3.46 4.75 7.26
C TYR A 248 4.26 4.97 8.55
N LEU A 249 3.92 6.06 9.26
CA LEU A 249 4.46 6.36 10.58
C LEU A 249 3.70 5.58 11.66
N ASN A 250 4.45 4.94 12.55
CA ASN A 250 3.92 4.25 13.70
C ASN A 250 4.77 4.57 14.93
N ARG A 251 4.23 5.39 15.83
CA ARG A 251 4.91 5.79 17.08
C ARG A 251 6.33 6.32 16.86
N GLY A 252 6.51 7.19 15.87
CA GLY A 252 7.81 7.79 15.54
C GLY A 252 8.73 6.91 14.69
N LEU A 253 8.32 5.71 14.33
CA LEU A 253 9.03 4.84 13.39
C LEU A 253 8.40 4.91 12.01
N LEU A 254 9.22 4.96 10.98
CA LEU A 254 8.80 4.76 9.60
C LEU A 254 8.78 3.26 9.32
N THR A 255 7.60 2.71 9.10
CA THR A 255 7.43 1.33 8.64
C THR A 255 7.24 1.33 7.13
N ILE A 256 8.02 0.54 6.41
CA ILE A 256 7.92 0.39 4.96
C ILE A 256 7.66 -1.07 4.62
N ASP A 257 6.56 -1.32 3.91
CA ASP A 257 6.29 -2.57 3.24
C ASP A 257 6.71 -2.43 1.77
N THR A 258 7.62 -3.28 1.35
CA THR A 258 8.12 -3.31 -0.02
C THR A 258 7.47 -4.47 -0.75
N TYR A 259 6.88 -4.21 -1.91
CA TYR A 259 6.30 -5.22 -2.80
C TYR A 259 7.04 -5.17 -4.11
N VAL A 260 7.83 -6.19 -4.41
CA VAL A 260 8.64 -6.24 -5.64
C VAL A 260 8.53 -7.61 -6.30
N THR A 261 8.69 -7.62 -7.61
CA THR A 261 8.93 -8.85 -8.35
C THR A 261 10.43 -8.97 -8.56
N ASP A 262 11.05 -9.98 -7.95
CA ASP A 262 12.45 -10.32 -8.23
C ASP A 262 12.53 -11.01 -9.59
N VAL A 263 13.06 -10.30 -10.56
CA VAL A 263 13.14 -10.76 -11.97
C VAL A 263 14.08 -11.95 -12.13
N ARG A 264 15.15 -12.01 -11.33
CA ARG A 264 16.12 -13.12 -11.42
C ARG A 264 15.52 -14.44 -10.98
N THR A 265 14.68 -14.40 -9.98
CA THR A 265 14.00 -15.59 -9.43
C THR A 265 12.55 -15.72 -9.93
N SER A 266 12.02 -14.69 -10.59
CA SER A 266 10.61 -14.54 -10.94
C SER A 266 9.71 -14.71 -9.70
N ALA A 267 10.18 -14.24 -8.54
CA ALA A 267 9.45 -14.31 -7.28
C ALA A 267 8.83 -12.96 -6.94
N ASN A 268 7.58 -12.98 -6.50
CA ASN A 268 6.96 -11.83 -5.87
C ASN A 268 7.31 -11.84 -4.38
N VAL A 269 8.03 -10.83 -3.92
CA VAL A 269 8.52 -10.74 -2.55
C VAL A 269 7.97 -9.51 -1.87
N MET A 270 7.52 -9.69 -0.63
CA MET A 270 7.15 -8.61 0.28
C MET A 270 8.09 -8.62 1.46
N THR A 271 8.79 -7.52 1.70
CA THR A 271 9.59 -7.32 2.92
C THR A 271 9.02 -6.19 3.75
N ARG A 272 9.37 -6.16 5.02
CA ARG A 272 9.00 -5.09 5.95
C ARG A 272 10.19 -4.66 6.76
N VAL A 273 10.43 -3.36 6.79
CA VAL A 273 11.46 -2.74 7.60
C VAL A 273 10.86 -1.68 8.53
N HIS A 274 11.53 -1.47 9.66
CA HIS A 274 11.22 -0.41 10.62
C HIS A 274 12.45 0.47 10.75
N LEU A 275 12.26 1.76 10.49
CA LEU A 275 13.33 2.74 10.45
C LEU A 275 13.05 3.82 11.49
N HIS A 276 14.10 4.33 12.13
CA HIS A 276 14.03 5.53 12.97
C HIS A 276 14.63 6.74 12.25
N LEU A 277 14.20 7.93 12.61
CA LEU A 277 14.79 9.15 12.09
C LEU A 277 16.24 9.26 12.58
N ALA A 278 17.18 9.57 11.69
CA ALA A 278 18.58 9.71 12.05
C ALA A 278 18.80 10.87 13.02
N GLU A 279 19.71 10.70 13.98
CA GLU A 279 20.03 11.73 14.94
C GLU A 279 20.56 13.01 14.25
N GLY A 280 20.09 14.16 14.72
CA GLY A 280 20.48 15.47 14.18
C GLY A 280 19.59 16.00 13.04
N GLU A 281 18.64 15.20 12.55
CA GLU A 281 17.57 15.66 11.66
C GLU A 281 16.32 15.94 12.49
N THR A 282 16.10 17.20 12.83
CA THR A 282 14.84 17.66 13.43
C THR A 282 13.76 17.74 12.35
N VAL A 283 12.62 17.11 12.59
CA VAL A 283 11.37 17.31 11.84
C VAL A 283 10.85 18.73 12.06
#